data_a54411e06d99eba69f8bb399fe858432
#
_entry.id   a54411e06d99eba69f8bb399fe858432
#
_cell.length_a   1.000
_cell.length_b   1.000
_cell.length_c   1.000
_cell.angle_alpha   90.00
_cell.angle_beta   90.00
_cell.angle_gamma   90.00
#
_symmetry.space_group_name_H-M   'P 1'
#
loop_
_entity.id
_entity.type
_entity.pdbx_description
1 polymer ?
#
loop_
_entity_poly.entity_id
_entity_poly.type
_entity_poly.pdbx_seq_one_letter_code
_entity_poly.pdbx_strand_id
1 'polypeptide(L)'
;MKTYTENQIEEMRRISDETENLYSPYACRNAQACRQYYSKYDTEFVRSQFSVDADKIIHSPFFNRGSDKTQVFSFYKNDDITRRAAHVQLVSRIARTIGKVLRLNLDLIEAIAIGHDIGHTPFGHRGEFYLNEIYSANTGRFFNHNVHSIRVLQILSG
;
A
#
# COMPACT_ATOMS: atom_id res chain seq x y z
N MET A 1 21.65 9.26 19.30
CA MET A 1 21.34 8.45 18.11
C MET A 1 22.62 8.37 17.28
N LYS A 2 23.09 7.17 16.91
CA LYS A 2 24.29 7.07 16.05
C LYS A 2 23.85 7.49 14.64
N THR A 3 24.42 8.56 14.13
CA THR A 3 24.26 8.98 12.73
C THR A 3 25.25 8.20 11.85
N TYR A 4 24.83 7.80 10.67
CA TYR A 4 25.73 7.17 9.69
C TYR A 4 26.80 8.15 9.24
N THR A 5 28.01 7.65 8.97
CA THR A 5 29.07 8.43 8.35
C THR A 5 28.77 8.63 6.86
N GLU A 6 29.38 9.65 6.24
CA GLU A 6 29.23 9.90 4.80
C GLU A 6 29.60 8.68 3.96
N ASN A 7 30.69 7.99 4.29
CA ASN A 7 31.10 6.78 3.58
C ASN A 7 30.06 5.63 3.69
N GLN A 8 29.43 5.49 4.86
CA GLN A 8 28.36 4.50 5.01
C GLN A 8 27.14 4.86 4.17
N ILE A 9 26.84 6.14 4.08
CA ILE A 9 25.77 6.68 3.26
C ILE A 9 26.01 6.42 1.76
N GLU A 10 27.23 6.69 1.28
CA GLU A 10 27.61 6.42 -0.10
C GLU A 10 27.55 4.93 -0.44
N GLU A 11 28.03 4.08 0.46
CA GLU A 11 27.97 2.63 0.27
C GLU A 11 26.52 2.11 0.18
N MET A 12 25.63 2.62 1.03
CA MET A 12 24.21 2.28 0.98
C MET A 12 23.56 2.71 -0.34
N ARG A 13 23.90 3.91 -0.85
CA ARG A 13 23.44 4.37 -2.16
C ARG A 13 23.93 3.45 -3.27
N ARG A 14 25.20 3.13 -3.27
CA ARG A 14 25.80 2.22 -4.26
C ARG A 14 25.07 0.88 -4.30
N ILE A 15 24.82 0.26 -3.16
CA ILE A 15 24.10 -1.02 -3.05
C ILE A 15 22.66 -0.88 -3.58
N SER A 16 21.98 0.23 -3.29
CA SER A 16 20.64 0.50 -3.80
C SER A 16 20.63 0.62 -5.32
N ASP A 17 21.56 1.37 -5.89
CA ASP A 17 21.69 1.57 -7.33
C ASP A 17 22.03 0.27 -8.06
N GLU A 18 22.95 -0.53 -7.51
CA GLU A 18 23.28 -1.85 -8.04
C GLU A 18 22.07 -2.79 -8.05
N THR A 19 21.25 -2.74 -6.99
CA THR A 19 20.01 -3.51 -6.92
C THR A 19 19.02 -3.08 -7.99
N GLU A 20 18.85 -1.76 -8.18
CA GLU A 20 17.95 -1.23 -9.23
C GLU A 20 18.42 -1.52 -10.64
N ASN A 21 19.74 -1.66 -10.87
CA ASN A 21 20.27 -2.05 -12.17
C ASN A 21 19.87 -3.49 -12.59
N LEU A 22 19.49 -4.33 -11.64
CA LEU A 22 18.97 -5.66 -11.89
C LEU A 22 17.48 -5.69 -12.23
N TYR A 23 16.79 -4.58 -12.10
CA TYR A 23 15.35 -4.49 -12.38
C TYR A 23 15.06 -4.68 -13.87
N SER A 24 13.89 -5.21 -14.15
CA SER A 24 13.30 -5.26 -15.49
C SER A 24 13.17 -3.85 -16.09
N PRO A 25 13.27 -3.69 -17.42
CA PRO A 25 12.96 -2.41 -18.09
C PRO A 25 11.56 -1.88 -17.80
N TYR A 26 10.64 -2.75 -17.40
CA TYR A 26 9.26 -2.39 -17.07
C TYR A 26 9.07 -2.04 -15.57
N ALA A 27 10.10 -2.19 -14.75
CA ALA A 27 10.01 -1.88 -13.33
C ALA A 27 10.07 -0.38 -13.08
N CYS A 28 9.19 0.11 -12.22
CA CYS A 28 9.28 1.47 -11.69
C CYS A 28 10.49 1.57 -10.75
N ARG A 29 11.37 2.55 -10.99
CA ARG A 29 12.54 2.80 -10.16
C ARG A 29 12.21 3.74 -9.00
N ASN A 30 13.00 3.69 -7.92
CA ASN A 30 12.78 4.54 -6.76
C ASN A 30 12.84 6.04 -7.11
N ALA A 31 13.72 6.42 -8.03
CA ALA A 31 13.82 7.80 -8.52
C ALA A 31 12.56 8.29 -9.29
N GLN A 32 11.68 7.38 -9.72
CA GLN A 32 10.42 7.70 -10.40
C GLN A 32 9.25 7.91 -9.42
N ALA A 33 9.50 7.78 -8.11
CA ALA A 33 8.48 8.07 -7.12
C ALA A 33 8.05 9.54 -7.21
N CYS A 34 6.76 9.77 -7.43
CA CYS A 34 6.17 11.10 -7.55
C CYS A 34 5.19 11.31 -6.40
N ARG A 35 5.38 12.37 -5.63
CA ARG A 35 4.55 12.72 -4.46
C ARG A 35 3.91 14.07 -4.64
N GLN A 36 2.66 14.18 -4.26
CA GLN A 36 1.95 15.45 -4.23
C GLN A 36 2.43 16.33 -3.06
N TYR A 37 2.72 15.70 -1.90
CA TYR A 37 3.22 16.36 -0.71
C TYR A 37 4.49 15.67 -0.23
N TYR A 38 5.56 16.43 -0.05
CA TYR A 38 6.83 15.94 0.49
C TYR A 38 6.87 16.10 2.00
N SER A 39 7.34 15.08 2.69
CA SER A 39 7.66 15.15 4.11
C SER A 39 9.18 15.21 4.30
N LYS A 40 9.62 15.69 5.46
CA LYS A 40 11.05 15.70 5.81
C LYS A 40 11.68 14.30 5.83
N TYR A 41 10.88 13.26 5.94
CA TYR A 41 11.33 11.86 5.94
C TYR A 41 11.51 11.29 4.52
N ASP A 42 11.04 12.01 3.50
CA ASP A 42 11.15 11.57 2.11
C ASP A 42 12.58 11.71 1.56
N THR A 43 13.46 12.37 2.29
CA THR A 43 14.88 12.53 1.97
C THR A 43 15.78 11.48 2.62
N GLU A 44 15.23 10.57 3.42
CA GLU A 44 15.98 9.45 3.98
C GLU A 44 16.30 8.44 2.87
N PHE A 45 17.54 8.54 2.36
CA PHE A 45 18.01 7.72 1.23
C PHE A 45 18.28 6.24 1.59
N VAL A 46 18.26 5.87 2.88
CA VAL A 46 18.50 4.48 3.35
C VAL A 46 17.33 3.57 2.99
N ARG A 47 16.13 4.11 2.92
CA ARG A 47 14.93 3.38 2.52
C ARG A 47 14.35 3.98 1.25
N SER A 48 13.83 3.12 0.37
CA SER A 48 13.09 3.59 -0.80
C SER A 48 11.87 4.41 -0.39
N GLN A 49 11.46 5.36 -1.22
CA GLN A 49 10.24 6.13 -0.98
C GLN A 49 8.99 5.23 -0.90
N PHE A 50 8.96 4.16 -1.68
CA PHE A 50 7.87 3.18 -1.66
C PHE A 50 7.82 2.38 -0.36
N SER A 51 8.98 2.04 0.23
CA SER A 51 9.04 1.40 1.55
C SER A 51 8.50 2.34 2.63
N VAL A 52 8.83 3.63 2.57
CA VAL A 52 8.27 4.65 3.48
C VAL A 52 6.76 4.79 3.29
N ASP A 53 6.25 4.69 2.05
CA ASP A 53 4.81 4.72 1.79
C ASP A 53 4.10 3.51 2.40
N ALA A 54 4.69 2.31 2.30
CA ALA A 54 4.14 1.12 2.94
C ALA A 54 4.00 1.32 4.47
N ASP A 55 5.04 1.86 5.12
CA ASP A 55 4.98 2.18 6.55
C ASP A 55 3.89 3.22 6.87
N LYS A 56 3.78 4.29 6.09
CA LYS A 56 2.73 5.31 6.26
C LYS A 56 1.33 4.72 6.14
N ILE A 57 1.12 3.81 5.18
CA ILE A 57 -0.16 3.11 4.99
C ILE A 57 -0.50 2.26 6.22
N ILE A 58 0.45 1.45 6.71
CA ILE A 58 0.25 0.56 7.87
C ILE A 58 -0.08 1.38 9.13
N HIS A 59 0.58 2.52 9.32
CA HIS A 59 0.34 3.39 10.48
C HIS A 59 -0.88 4.29 10.34
N SER A 60 -1.55 4.29 9.19
CA SER A 60 -2.72 5.14 8.99
C SER A 60 -3.93 4.64 9.81
N PRO A 61 -4.78 5.57 10.31
CA PRO A 61 -6.01 5.18 10.99
C PRO A 61 -6.96 4.38 10.11
N PHE A 62 -6.89 4.58 8.80
CA PHE A 62 -7.72 3.86 7.83
C PHE A 62 -7.34 2.39 7.71
N PHE A 63 -6.05 2.09 7.72
CA PHE A 63 -5.55 0.71 7.74
C PHE A 63 -5.95 0.01 9.04
N ASN A 64 -5.75 0.65 10.18
CA ASN A 64 -6.14 0.10 11.49
C ASN A 64 -7.63 -0.21 11.57
N ARG A 65 -8.51 0.68 11.05
CA ARG A 65 -9.95 0.39 10.96
C ARG A 65 -10.28 -0.79 10.04
N GLY A 66 -9.43 -1.03 9.03
CA GLY A 66 -9.56 -2.18 8.13
C GLY A 66 -9.15 -3.51 8.77
N SER A 67 -8.22 -3.49 9.74
CA SER A 67 -7.60 -4.70 10.28
C SER A 67 -8.59 -5.65 10.96
N ASP A 68 -9.59 -5.11 11.65
CA ASP A 68 -10.61 -5.89 12.36
C ASP A 68 -11.84 -6.25 11.50
N LYS A 69 -11.90 -5.75 10.26
CA LYS A 69 -12.98 -6.12 9.35
C LYS A 69 -12.82 -7.57 8.90
N THR A 70 -13.90 -8.32 8.94
CA THR A 70 -13.95 -9.69 8.38
C THR A 70 -13.88 -9.62 6.85
N GLN A 71 -13.30 -10.66 6.24
CA GLN A 71 -13.17 -10.74 4.79
C GLN A 71 -14.51 -11.05 4.11
N VAL A 72 -15.22 -12.06 4.57
CA VAL A 72 -16.45 -12.57 3.95
C VAL A 72 -17.60 -12.67 4.92
N PHE A 73 -17.36 -13.19 6.13
CA PHE A 73 -18.39 -13.47 7.14
C PHE A 73 -18.43 -12.37 8.19
N SER A 74 -19.46 -11.52 8.15
CA SER A 74 -19.70 -10.50 9.17
C SER A 74 -20.50 -11.08 10.33
N PHE A 75 -20.18 -10.62 11.57
CA PHE A 75 -20.90 -11.01 12.81
C PHE A 75 -20.78 -12.48 13.25
N TYR A 76 -19.82 -13.22 12.73
CA TYR A 76 -19.58 -14.58 13.18
C TYR A 76 -18.67 -14.59 14.42
N LYS A 77 -19.09 -15.23 15.50
CA LYS A 77 -18.31 -15.35 16.74
C LYS A 77 -17.35 -16.54 16.62
N ASN A 78 -16.34 -16.43 15.77
CA ASN A 78 -15.30 -17.45 15.63
C ASN A 78 -13.96 -16.75 15.35
N ASP A 79 -12.97 -17.03 16.17
CA ASP A 79 -11.63 -16.44 16.06
C ASP A 79 -10.81 -17.03 14.90
N ASP A 80 -11.23 -18.16 14.33
CA ASP A 80 -10.58 -18.79 13.16
C ASP A 80 -10.90 -18.11 11.83
N ILE A 81 -11.78 -17.09 11.83
CA ILE A 81 -12.12 -16.36 10.61
C ILE A 81 -10.97 -15.43 10.21
N THR A 82 -10.51 -15.60 8.97
CA THR A 82 -9.47 -14.75 8.39
C THR A 82 -9.92 -13.30 8.34
N ARG A 83 -9.17 -12.43 9.01
CA ARG A 83 -9.40 -10.99 9.02
C ARG A 83 -8.70 -10.35 7.82
N ARG A 84 -9.17 -9.16 7.44
CA ARG A 84 -8.65 -8.42 6.28
C ARG A 84 -7.14 -8.15 6.37
N ALA A 85 -6.59 -7.88 7.53
CA ALA A 85 -5.16 -7.68 7.72
C ALA A 85 -4.32 -8.90 7.28
N ALA A 86 -4.79 -10.13 7.61
CA ALA A 86 -4.11 -11.36 7.18
C ALA A 86 -4.20 -11.56 5.66
N HIS A 87 -5.35 -11.22 5.06
CA HIS A 87 -5.52 -11.26 3.60
C HIS A 87 -4.54 -10.32 2.89
N VAL A 88 -4.47 -9.08 3.32
CA VAL A 88 -3.57 -8.07 2.74
C VAL A 88 -2.11 -8.51 2.81
N GLN A 89 -1.68 -9.10 3.92
CA GLN A 89 -0.33 -9.66 4.05
C GLN A 89 -0.09 -10.83 3.09
N LEU A 90 -1.07 -11.74 2.93
CA LEU A 90 -0.96 -12.85 1.99
C LEU A 90 -0.85 -12.35 0.55
N VAL A 91 -1.68 -11.38 0.16
CA VAL A 91 -1.62 -10.72 -1.16
C VAL A 91 -0.24 -10.12 -1.38
N SER A 92 0.30 -9.39 -0.41
CA SER A 92 1.65 -8.81 -0.49
C SER A 92 2.72 -9.88 -0.70
N ARG A 93 2.69 -10.97 0.06
CA ARG A 93 3.68 -12.06 -0.08
C ARG A 93 3.64 -12.72 -1.46
N ILE A 94 2.45 -13.01 -1.97
CA ILE A 94 2.28 -13.62 -3.30
C ILE A 94 2.74 -12.65 -4.38
N ALA A 95 2.31 -11.40 -4.32
CA ALA A 95 2.68 -10.36 -5.28
C ALA A 95 4.19 -10.12 -5.31
N ARG A 96 4.85 -10.06 -4.15
CA ARG A 96 6.31 -9.94 -4.05
C ARG A 96 7.04 -11.16 -4.61
N THR A 97 6.48 -12.36 -4.46
CA THR A 97 7.07 -13.58 -5.05
C THR A 97 7.06 -13.51 -6.59
N ILE A 98 5.94 -13.10 -7.17
CA ILE A 98 5.80 -12.89 -8.60
C ILE A 98 6.71 -11.74 -9.07
N GLY A 99 6.70 -10.62 -8.36
CA GLY A 99 7.51 -9.45 -8.64
C GLY A 99 9.02 -9.75 -8.64
N LYS A 100 9.47 -10.61 -7.72
CA LYS A 100 10.87 -11.06 -7.68
C LYS A 100 11.28 -11.83 -8.95
N VAL A 101 10.44 -12.73 -9.43
CA VAL A 101 10.69 -13.48 -10.67
C VAL A 101 10.74 -12.53 -11.88
N LEU A 102 9.85 -11.55 -11.90
CA LEU A 102 9.76 -10.55 -12.97
C LEU A 102 10.77 -9.40 -12.81
N ARG A 103 11.60 -9.40 -11.77
CA ARG A 103 12.57 -8.33 -11.44
C ARG A 103 11.92 -6.95 -11.34
N LEU A 104 10.77 -6.87 -10.67
CA LEU A 104 10.07 -5.62 -10.41
C LEU A 104 10.49 -5.01 -9.07
N ASN A 105 10.12 -3.76 -8.84
CA ASN A 105 10.33 -3.06 -7.57
C ASN A 105 9.44 -3.65 -6.47
N LEU A 106 10.05 -4.39 -5.55
CA LEU A 106 9.33 -5.12 -4.51
C LEU A 106 8.73 -4.20 -3.45
N ASP A 107 9.32 -3.04 -3.20
CA ASP A 107 8.80 -2.08 -2.24
C ASP A 107 7.53 -1.42 -2.75
N LEU A 108 7.51 -1.07 -4.05
CA LEU A 108 6.30 -0.57 -4.70
C LEU A 108 5.18 -1.61 -4.70
N ILE A 109 5.51 -2.87 -5.01
CA ILE A 109 4.54 -3.97 -4.97
C ILE A 109 3.95 -4.12 -3.56
N GLU A 110 4.77 -4.04 -2.53
CA GLU A 110 4.33 -4.11 -1.14
C GLU A 110 3.39 -2.95 -0.78
N ALA A 111 3.77 -1.72 -1.10
CA ALA A 111 2.94 -0.54 -0.85
C ALA A 111 1.57 -0.65 -1.54
N ILE A 112 1.54 -1.07 -2.81
CA ILE A 112 0.30 -1.30 -3.55
C ILE A 112 -0.53 -2.40 -2.88
N ALA A 113 0.09 -3.54 -2.56
CA ALA A 113 -0.61 -4.67 -1.96
C ALA A 113 -1.19 -4.34 -0.57
N ILE A 114 -0.50 -3.54 0.24
CA ILE A 114 -0.99 -3.11 1.55
C ILE A 114 -2.13 -2.09 1.41
N GLY A 115 -2.04 -1.21 0.43
CA GLY A 115 -3.00 -0.11 0.22
C GLY A 115 -4.24 -0.48 -0.59
N HIS A 116 -4.27 -1.62 -1.30
CA HIS A 116 -5.31 -1.90 -2.31
C HIS A 116 -6.73 -1.89 -1.76
N ASP A 117 -6.91 -2.36 -0.53
CA ASP A 117 -8.20 -2.56 0.12
C ASP A 117 -8.56 -1.51 1.20
N ILE A 118 -7.71 -0.47 1.37
CA ILE A 118 -7.89 0.52 2.45
C ILE A 118 -9.20 1.31 2.33
N GLY A 119 -9.70 1.50 1.11
CA GLY A 119 -10.95 2.17 0.80
C GLY A 119 -12.18 1.27 0.77
N HIS A 120 -12.07 0.01 1.19
CA HIS A 120 -13.17 -0.93 1.14
C HIS A 120 -14.27 -0.58 2.16
N THR A 121 -15.52 -0.72 1.75
CA THR A 121 -16.70 -0.42 2.57
C THR A 121 -16.89 -1.45 3.70
N PRO A 122 -17.63 -1.10 4.77
CA PRO A 122 -18.17 -2.09 5.69
C PRO A 122 -19.02 -3.13 4.91
N PHE A 123 -19.00 -4.37 5.36
CA PHE A 123 -19.70 -5.51 4.73
C PHE A 123 -19.20 -5.90 3.33
N GLY A 124 -17.96 -5.56 2.99
CA GLY A 124 -17.30 -5.99 1.77
C GLY A 124 -18.04 -5.54 0.50
N HIS A 125 -18.06 -6.39 -0.53
CA HIS A 125 -18.72 -6.10 -1.80
C HIS A 125 -20.23 -5.87 -1.70
N ARG A 126 -20.88 -6.43 -0.68
CA ARG A 126 -22.31 -6.18 -0.43
C ARG A 126 -22.53 -4.72 -0.04
N GLY A 127 -21.70 -4.20 0.88
CA GLY A 127 -21.74 -2.79 1.27
C GLY A 127 -21.42 -1.86 0.11
N GLU A 128 -20.44 -2.23 -0.71
CA GLU A 128 -20.09 -1.51 -1.94
C GLU A 128 -21.27 -1.44 -2.91
N PHE A 129 -21.95 -2.55 -3.12
CA PHE A 129 -23.12 -2.62 -3.99
C PHE A 129 -24.21 -1.62 -3.55
N TYR A 130 -24.64 -1.68 -2.30
CA TYR A 130 -25.67 -0.76 -1.79
C TYR A 130 -25.22 0.70 -1.78
N LEU A 131 -23.97 0.96 -1.41
CA LEU A 131 -23.43 2.31 -1.45
C LEU A 131 -23.40 2.85 -2.89
N ASN A 132 -23.06 1.99 -3.86
CA ASN A 132 -23.04 2.36 -5.26
C ASN A 132 -24.44 2.66 -5.79
N GLU A 133 -25.47 1.89 -5.44
CA GLU A 133 -26.85 2.17 -5.79
C GLU A 133 -27.31 3.54 -5.29
N ILE A 134 -27.08 3.83 -3.98
CA ILE A 134 -27.45 5.11 -3.38
C ILE A 134 -26.64 6.26 -4.00
N TYR A 135 -25.36 6.07 -4.20
CA TYR A 135 -24.47 7.10 -4.73
C TYR A 135 -24.80 7.43 -6.19
N SER A 136 -25.03 6.42 -7.01
CA SER A 136 -25.37 6.62 -8.42
C SER A 136 -26.75 7.27 -8.61
N ALA A 137 -27.73 6.87 -7.82
CA ALA A 137 -29.08 7.48 -7.86
C ALA A 137 -29.05 8.98 -7.49
N ASN A 138 -28.18 9.39 -6.57
CA ASN A 138 -28.12 10.78 -6.10
C ASN A 138 -27.17 11.68 -6.88
N THR A 139 -26.12 11.12 -7.50
CA THR A 139 -25.03 11.90 -8.10
C THR A 139 -24.77 11.60 -9.57
N GLY A 140 -25.34 10.52 -10.11
CA GLY A 140 -25.02 10.00 -11.44
C GLY A 140 -23.62 9.42 -11.57
N ARG A 141 -22.88 9.26 -10.45
CA ARG A 141 -21.53 8.72 -10.40
C ARG A 141 -21.52 7.34 -9.75
N PHE A 142 -20.46 6.56 -10.00
CA PHE A 142 -20.31 5.22 -9.44
C PHE A 142 -19.30 5.24 -8.27
N PHE A 143 -19.61 4.48 -7.23
CA PHE A 143 -18.67 4.18 -6.16
C PHE A 143 -17.89 2.92 -6.50
N ASN A 144 -16.57 2.96 -6.31
CA ASN A 144 -15.68 1.82 -6.47
C ASN A 144 -14.61 1.86 -5.38
N HIS A 145 -14.43 0.77 -4.65
CA HIS A 145 -13.50 0.72 -3.51
C HIS A 145 -12.04 0.93 -3.92
N ASN A 146 -11.63 0.52 -5.13
CA ASN A 146 -10.26 0.75 -5.62
C ASN A 146 -9.99 2.24 -5.82
N VAL A 147 -10.93 2.96 -6.43
CA VAL A 147 -10.85 4.42 -6.60
C VAL A 147 -10.87 5.10 -5.23
N HIS A 148 -11.70 4.60 -4.32
CA HIS A 148 -11.78 5.13 -2.96
C HIS A 148 -10.50 4.86 -2.16
N SER A 149 -9.83 3.73 -2.37
CA SER A 149 -8.51 3.45 -1.77
C SER A 149 -7.49 4.51 -2.16
N ILE A 150 -7.40 4.85 -3.45
CA ILE A 150 -6.52 5.93 -3.91
C ILE A 150 -6.91 7.27 -3.27
N ARG A 151 -8.19 7.58 -3.21
CA ARG A 151 -8.69 8.82 -2.58
C ARG A 151 -8.34 8.90 -1.09
N VAL A 152 -8.45 7.78 -0.36
CA VAL A 152 -8.03 7.70 1.04
C VAL A 152 -6.55 8.02 1.18
N LEU A 153 -5.70 7.41 0.35
CA LEU A 153 -4.26 7.60 0.40
C LEU A 153 -3.82 9.01 0.00
N GLN A 154 -4.47 9.61 -1.00
CA GLN A 154 -4.06 10.92 -1.53
C GLN A 154 -4.65 12.11 -0.76
N ILE A 155 -5.87 12.00 -0.26
CA ILE A 155 -6.64 13.16 0.22
C ILE A 155 -6.93 13.07 1.71
N LEU A 156 -7.26 11.87 2.21
CA LEU A 156 -7.76 11.72 3.58
C LEU A 156 -6.69 11.32 4.60
N SER A 157 -5.54 10.83 4.13
CA SER A 157 -4.41 10.41 4.96
C SER A 157 -3.20 11.35 4.87
N GLY A 158 -3.31 12.41 4.07
CA GLY A 158 -2.27 13.44 3.88
C GLY A 158 -2.09 14.38 5.07
#